data_12adb60e545635c3fbb49abe53a63f16
#
_entry.id   12adb60e545635c3fbb49abe53a63f16
#
_cell.length_a   1.000
_cell.length_b   1.000
_cell.length_c   1.000
_cell.angle_alpha   90.00
_cell.angle_beta   90.00
_cell.angle_gamma   90.00
#
_symmetry.space_group_name_H-M   'P 1'
#
loop_
_entity.id
_entity.type
_entity.pdbx_description
1 polymer ?
#
loop_
_entity_poly.entity_id
_entity_poly.type
_entity_poly.pdbx_seq_one_letter_code
_entity_poly.pdbx_strand_id
1 'polypeptide(L)'
;MKNRDKDTEGNKGHRGRLARYRCLCMTVVGALSSRLASRRAVMLPLLSFVSFVTFVTSVPAARNGVIRGRVEVRRVMAQVERRPGVTDLGAPAARDVDDRMRSVVYLESAPRRAFEVDEGGRAVMDQRNETFVPHLLAIMTGTTVDFPNSDKFYHNVFSLSKPARFDLGRYSAGHSRSIRFDRPGIVRVFCDIHSHMSAFILVFSHPYFAVTDSQGRYHIDNVPPGNYGVIAWNEGNASEPKAVVVPDGGAAELDFALR
;
A
#
# COMPACT_ATOMS: atom_id res chain seq x y z
N MET A 1 35.01 46.58 19.85
CA MET A 1 36.42 46.14 19.67
C MET A 1 36.41 44.85 18.88
N LYS A 2 36.95 44.97 17.64
CA LYS A 2 37.74 44.07 16.82
C LYS A 2 37.17 42.64 16.66
N ASN A 3 36.57 42.33 15.48
CA ASN A 3 37.24 41.96 14.21
C ASN A 3 38.03 40.63 14.29
N ARG A 4 37.62 39.65 13.52
CA ARG A 4 38.34 39.27 12.29
C ARG A 4 37.66 38.13 11.57
N ASP A 5 37.35 38.46 10.32
CA ASP A 5 37.19 37.61 9.16
C ASP A 5 38.34 36.60 8.94
N LYS A 6 38.05 35.52 8.19
CA LYS A 6 38.86 34.93 7.10
C LYS A 6 38.08 33.74 6.60
N ASP A 7 37.44 33.82 5.45
CA ASP A 7 37.96 33.60 4.08
C ASP A 7 38.57 32.23 3.86
N THR A 8 37.88 31.54 2.95
CA THR A 8 38.19 31.16 1.56
C THR A 8 38.72 29.76 1.33
N GLU A 9 38.23 29.28 0.17
CA GLU A 9 38.78 28.28 -0.76
C GLU A 9 38.51 26.82 -0.40
N GLY A 10 38.07 25.96 -1.33
CA GLY A 10 37.95 26.01 -2.76
C GLY A 10 37.58 24.65 -3.25
N ASN A 11 36.66 24.62 -4.15
CA ASN A 11 36.72 24.10 -5.49
C ASN A 11 37.34 22.73 -5.80
N LYS A 12 36.60 21.97 -6.57
CA LYS A 12 36.86 21.09 -7.71
C LYS A 12 35.91 19.92 -7.67
N GLY A 13 34.87 19.77 -8.45
CA GLY A 13 34.91 19.68 -9.90
C GLY A 13 35.26 18.26 -10.30
N HIS A 14 34.27 17.36 -10.34
CA HIS A 14 34.38 16.13 -11.12
C HIS A 14 33.23 16.01 -12.12
N ARG A 15 33.57 16.42 -13.36
CA ARG A 15 32.90 16.01 -14.58
C ARG A 15 33.17 14.53 -14.82
N GLY A 16 32.21 13.68 -14.74
CA GLY A 16 32.25 12.27 -15.15
C GLY A 16 31.33 12.06 -16.35
N ARG A 17 31.93 12.00 -17.44
CA ARG A 17 31.82 11.37 -18.77
C ARG A 17 30.56 10.54 -19.01
N LEU A 18 29.78 11.04 -19.95
CA LEU A 18 28.80 10.30 -20.76
C LEU A 18 29.53 9.30 -21.65
N ALA A 19 29.33 8.01 -21.43
CA ALA A 19 29.71 6.96 -22.36
C ALA A 19 28.60 6.72 -23.37
N ARG A 20 28.84 7.21 -24.61
CA ARG A 20 28.02 6.90 -25.78
C ARG A 20 28.44 5.54 -26.31
N TYR A 21 27.59 4.56 -26.28
CA TYR A 21 27.75 3.32 -27.04
C TYR A 21 27.31 3.56 -28.49
N ARG A 22 28.30 3.62 -29.39
CA ARG A 22 28.11 3.58 -30.83
C ARG A 22 27.92 2.13 -31.29
N CYS A 23 26.79 1.87 -31.90
CA CYS A 23 26.54 0.65 -32.64
C CYS A 23 27.32 0.69 -33.94
N LEU A 24 28.25 -0.25 -34.15
CA LEU A 24 29.05 -0.39 -35.33
C LEU A 24 28.35 -1.38 -36.29
N CYS A 25 27.77 -0.81 -37.37
CA CYS A 25 27.24 -1.60 -38.49
C CYS A 25 28.38 -1.88 -39.45
N MET A 26 28.84 -3.11 -39.58
CA MET A 26 29.81 -3.52 -40.60
C MET A 26 29.09 -4.08 -41.81
N THR A 27 29.06 -3.26 -42.84
CA THR A 27 28.78 -3.66 -44.21
C THR A 27 30.04 -4.26 -44.83
N VAL A 28 29.98 -5.50 -45.28
CA VAL A 28 31.02 -6.09 -46.14
C VAL A 28 30.47 -6.20 -47.54
N VAL A 29 31.03 -5.39 -48.40
CA VAL A 29 30.93 -5.49 -49.88
C VAL A 29 32.16 -6.24 -50.37
N GLY A 30 31.98 -7.31 -51.05
CA GLY A 30 33.07 -8.11 -51.65
C GLY A 30 32.70 -8.63 -53.01
N ALA A 31 33.36 -8.14 -53.93
CA ALA A 31 33.52 -8.12 -55.37
C ALA A 31 33.27 -9.45 -56.12
N LEU A 32 32.79 -9.20 -57.35
CA LEU A 32 32.70 -10.11 -58.51
C LEU A 32 34.05 -10.76 -58.87
N SER A 33 33.96 -12.04 -59.25
CA SER A 33 34.88 -12.58 -60.29
C SER A 33 34.17 -13.67 -61.08
N SER A 34 34.09 -13.44 -62.37
CA SER A 34 33.60 -14.32 -63.42
C SER A 34 34.57 -15.43 -63.77
N ARG A 35 34.12 -16.67 -64.01
CA ARG A 35 34.60 -17.56 -65.09
C ARG A 35 33.72 -18.80 -65.34
N LEU A 36 33.28 -18.90 -66.55
CA LEU A 36 33.09 -20.03 -67.49
C LEU A 36 32.85 -21.45 -66.98
N ALA A 37 31.69 -21.92 -67.40
CA ALA A 37 31.36 -23.14 -68.16
C ALA A 37 31.85 -24.51 -67.62
N SER A 38 30.88 -25.36 -67.28
CA SER A 38 30.80 -26.76 -67.69
C SER A 38 29.40 -27.34 -67.48
N ARG A 39 28.83 -27.82 -68.56
CA ARG A 39 27.54 -28.55 -68.57
C ARG A 39 27.73 -29.90 -67.91
N ARG A 40 27.14 -30.13 -66.76
CA ARG A 40 26.81 -31.48 -66.28
C ARG A 40 25.42 -31.42 -65.64
N ALA A 41 24.56 -32.29 -66.17
CA ALA A 41 23.25 -32.57 -65.62
C ALA A 41 23.38 -32.96 -64.17
N VAL A 42 22.75 -32.24 -63.27
CA VAL A 42 22.63 -32.61 -61.85
C VAL A 42 21.15 -32.73 -61.55
N MET A 43 20.78 -33.93 -61.18
CA MET A 43 19.48 -34.27 -60.58
C MET A 43 19.11 -33.28 -59.48
N LEU A 44 17.91 -32.71 -59.60
CA LEU A 44 17.30 -31.94 -58.47
C LEU A 44 17.01 -32.89 -57.33
N PRO A 45 17.52 -32.65 -56.13
CA PRO A 45 16.94 -33.24 -54.95
C PRO A 45 15.65 -32.47 -54.61
N LEU A 46 14.53 -33.16 -54.54
CA LEU A 46 13.29 -32.67 -53.95
C LEU A 46 13.59 -32.33 -52.48
N LEU A 47 13.84 -31.06 -52.18
CA LEU A 47 13.83 -30.55 -50.84
C LEU A 47 12.38 -30.52 -50.30
N SER A 48 12.07 -31.58 -49.56
CA SER A 48 10.84 -31.64 -48.77
C SER A 48 10.89 -30.58 -47.68
N PHE A 49 10.20 -29.47 -47.90
CA PHE A 49 9.99 -28.44 -46.89
C PHE A 49 9.01 -29.01 -45.85
N VAL A 50 9.53 -29.60 -44.81
CA VAL A 50 8.74 -29.91 -43.60
C VAL A 50 8.45 -28.57 -42.92
N SER A 51 7.28 -28.00 -43.18
CA SER A 51 6.76 -26.84 -42.44
C SER A 51 6.50 -27.26 -41.00
N PHE A 52 7.42 -26.92 -40.11
CA PHE A 52 7.21 -27.07 -38.69
C PHE A 52 6.23 -25.96 -38.24
N VAL A 53 4.94 -26.26 -38.24
CA VAL A 53 3.89 -25.41 -37.69
C VAL A 53 4.07 -25.47 -36.17
N THR A 54 4.79 -24.49 -35.62
CA THR A 54 4.84 -24.27 -34.16
C THR A 54 3.46 -23.80 -33.70
N PHE A 55 2.72 -24.74 -33.13
CA PHE A 55 1.47 -24.40 -32.43
C PHE A 55 1.85 -23.60 -31.18
N VAL A 56 1.85 -22.26 -31.27
CA VAL A 56 1.96 -21.39 -30.12
C VAL A 56 0.63 -21.51 -29.38
N THR A 57 0.57 -22.41 -28.40
CA THR A 57 -0.55 -22.46 -27.47
C THR A 57 -0.47 -21.19 -26.63
N SER A 58 -1.32 -20.21 -26.92
CA SER A 58 -1.52 -19.04 -26.05
C SER A 58 -2.13 -19.55 -24.74
N VAL A 59 -1.31 -19.64 -23.68
CA VAL A 59 -1.82 -19.85 -22.33
C VAL A 59 -2.66 -18.61 -21.96
N PRO A 60 -3.97 -18.77 -21.69
CA PRO A 60 -4.78 -17.62 -21.31
C PRO A 60 -4.17 -16.99 -20.04
N ALA A 61 -4.09 -15.67 -20.03
CA ALA A 61 -3.63 -14.95 -18.83
C ALA A 61 -4.58 -15.25 -17.67
N ALA A 62 -4.02 -15.65 -16.54
CA ALA A 62 -4.80 -15.92 -15.33
C ALA A 62 -5.59 -14.66 -14.93
N ARG A 63 -6.87 -14.85 -14.62
CA ARG A 63 -7.75 -13.75 -14.19
C ARG A 63 -7.68 -13.59 -12.68
N ASN A 64 -7.58 -12.35 -12.22
CA ASN A 64 -7.58 -12.06 -10.80
C ASN A 64 -8.93 -12.45 -10.18
N GLY A 65 -8.88 -12.92 -8.94
CA GLY A 65 -10.02 -13.26 -8.12
C GLY A 65 -10.28 -12.25 -7.03
N VAL A 66 -11.19 -12.60 -6.11
CA VAL A 66 -11.61 -11.79 -4.97
C VAL A 66 -11.56 -12.63 -3.71
N ILE A 67 -11.10 -12.04 -2.59
CA ILE A 67 -11.28 -12.62 -1.26
C ILE A 67 -12.35 -11.80 -0.55
N ARG A 68 -13.37 -12.46 -0.02
CA ARG A 68 -14.47 -11.80 0.70
C ARG A 68 -14.85 -12.58 1.93
N GLY A 69 -15.52 -11.91 2.86
CA GLY A 69 -15.99 -12.56 4.08
C GLY A 69 -16.43 -11.55 5.11
N ARG A 70 -16.48 -11.99 6.34
CA ARG A 70 -16.91 -11.20 7.48
C ARG A 70 -15.92 -11.31 8.65
N VAL A 71 -15.72 -10.19 9.34
CA VAL A 71 -14.99 -10.13 10.61
C VAL A 71 -15.99 -9.88 11.73
N GLU A 72 -16.09 -10.82 12.65
CA GLU A 72 -16.87 -10.66 13.88
C GLU A 72 -15.91 -10.22 15.01
N VAL A 73 -16.12 -9.01 15.54
CA VAL A 73 -15.35 -8.49 16.67
C VAL A 73 -16.16 -8.71 17.95
N ARG A 74 -15.72 -9.63 18.79
CA ARG A 74 -16.34 -9.91 20.10
C ARG A 74 -15.63 -9.07 21.16
N ARG A 75 -16.20 -7.92 21.48
CA ARG A 75 -15.75 -7.20 22.68
C ARG A 75 -16.29 -7.92 23.90
N VAL A 76 -15.41 -8.41 24.75
CA VAL A 76 -15.77 -8.69 26.14
C VAL A 76 -16.06 -7.34 26.77
N MET A 77 -17.33 -6.96 26.77
CA MET A 77 -17.80 -5.83 27.57
C MET A 77 -17.52 -6.24 29.03
N ALA A 78 -16.36 -5.83 29.56
CA ALA A 78 -16.25 -5.76 31.00
C ALA A 78 -17.37 -4.80 31.42
N GLN A 79 -18.41 -5.33 32.03
CA GLN A 79 -19.43 -4.55 32.71
C GLN A 79 -18.71 -3.89 33.91
N VAL A 80 -17.99 -2.81 33.62
CA VAL A 80 -17.67 -1.85 34.65
C VAL A 80 -19.00 -1.20 34.97
N GLU A 81 -19.64 -1.63 36.06
CA GLU A 81 -20.67 -0.83 36.71
C GLU A 81 -20.05 0.52 37.07
N ARG A 82 -19.96 1.41 36.12
CA ARG A 82 -19.63 2.80 36.39
C ARG A 82 -20.85 3.43 37.04
N ARG A 83 -20.74 3.63 38.35
CA ARG A 83 -21.60 4.62 38.99
C ARG A 83 -21.37 5.94 38.27
N PRO A 84 -22.44 6.60 37.74
CA PRO A 84 -22.29 7.90 37.11
C PRO A 84 -21.60 8.85 38.07
N GLY A 85 -20.43 9.34 37.70
CA GLY A 85 -19.70 10.37 38.47
C GLY A 85 -20.10 11.76 38.03
N VAL A 86 -19.75 12.77 38.83
CA VAL A 86 -19.97 14.18 38.48
C VAL A 86 -19.31 14.56 37.16
N THR A 87 -18.25 13.83 36.77
CA THR A 87 -17.54 13.97 35.50
C THR A 87 -18.36 13.50 34.27
N ASP A 88 -19.44 12.75 34.48
CA ASP A 88 -20.33 12.29 33.40
C ASP A 88 -21.39 13.36 33.03
N LEU A 89 -21.51 14.40 33.85
CA LEU A 89 -22.33 15.59 33.54
C LEU A 89 -21.64 16.42 32.47
N GLY A 90 -22.07 16.27 31.22
CA GLY A 90 -21.46 16.91 30.05
C GLY A 90 -20.53 16.02 29.24
N ALA A 91 -20.52 14.71 29.51
CA ALA A 91 -19.83 13.77 28.61
C ALA A 91 -20.38 13.93 27.18
N PRO A 92 -19.48 14.05 26.19
CA PRO A 92 -19.93 14.14 24.81
C PRO A 92 -20.78 12.93 24.46
N ALA A 93 -21.83 13.18 23.65
CA ALA A 93 -22.74 12.16 23.15
C ALA A 93 -21.99 10.93 22.63
N ALA A 94 -22.58 9.76 22.78
CA ALA A 94 -21.98 8.47 22.46
C ALA A 94 -21.04 8.55 21.27
N ARG A 95 -19.75 8.39 21.54
CA ARG A 95 -18.70 8.34 20.50
C ARG A 95 -19.08 7.24 19.54
N ASP A 96 -18.80 7.47 18.27
CA ASP A 96 -19.14 6.55 17.18
C ASP A 96 -18.52 5.15 17.45
N VAL A 97 -19.30 4.34 18.17
CA VAL A 97 -18.89 2.99 18.58
C VAL A 97 -18.74 2.10 17.35
N ASP A 98 -19.55 2.39 16.31
CA ASP A 98 -19.55 1.64 15.06
C ASP A 98 -18.20 1.74 14.32
N ASP A 99 -17.54 2.90 14.35
CA ASP A 99 -16.26 3.06 13.66
C ASP A 99 -15.11 2.28 14.33
N ARG A 100 -15.18 2.07 15.64
CA ARG A 100 -14.22 1.24 16.39
C ARG A 100 -14.39 -0.27 16.18
N MET A 101 -15.52 -0.69 15.63
CA MET A 101 -15.78 -2.10 15.29
C MET A 101 -15.22 -2.45 13.90
N ARG A 102 -14.79 -1.48 13.12
CA ARG A 102 -14.18 -1.73 11.83
C ARG A 102 -12.83 -2.42 11.99
N SER A 103 -12.57 -3.34 11.11
CA SER A 103 -11.33 -4.13 11.07
C SER A 103 -10.64 -3.95 9.72
N VAL A 104 -9.35 -4.20 9.67
CA VAL A 104 -8.62 -4.31 8.40
C VAL A 104 -8.31 -5.77 8.17
N VAL A 105 -8.61 -6.26 6.96
CA VAL A 105 -8.22 -7.58 6.49
C VAL A 105 -7.19 -7.40 5.38
N TYR A 106 -6.10 -8.15 5.44
CA TYR A 106 -4.99 -7.97 4.50
C TYR A 106 -4.24 -9.29 4.26
N LEU A 107 -3.57 -9.38 3.12
CA LEU A 107 -2.65 -10.48 2.84
C LEU A 107 -1.39 -10.34 3.68
N GLU A 108 -0.94 -11.42 4.31
CA GLU A 108 0.33 -11.47 5.05
C GLU A 108 1.53 -11.24 4.13
N SER A 109 1.46 -11.79 2.92
CA SER A 109 2.46 -11.62 1.88
C SER A 109 1.80 -11.38 0.54
N ALA A 110 2.28 -10.38 -0.19
CA ALA A 110 1.74 -10.04 -1.48
C ALA A 110 2.49 -10.71 -2.62
N PRO A 111 1.82 -11.03 -3.74
CA PRO A 111 2.48 -11.49 -4.96
C PRO A 111 3.44 -10.40 -5.50
N ARG A 112 4.52 -10.80 -6.17
CA ARG A 112 5.59 -9.89 -6.64
C ARG A 112 5.09 -8.70 -7.46
N ARG A 113 4.05 -8.88 -8.27
CA ARG A 113 3.45 -7.81 -9.08
C ARG A 113 2.72 -6.73 -8.26
N ALA A 114 2.46 -6.96 -6.98
CA ALA A 114 1.81 -6.00 -6.11
C ALA A 114 2.61 -4.72 -5.88
N PHE A 115 3.92 -4.77 -6.08
CA PHE A 115 4.83 -3.65 -5.85
C PHE A 115 5.07 -2.79 -7.10
N GLU A 116 4.40 -3.10 -8.21
CA GLU A 116 4.42 -2.31 -9.45
C GLU A 116 3.30 -1.26 -9.50
N VAL A 117 2.47 -1.19 -8.44
CA VAL A 117 1.34 -0.24 -8.36
C VAL A 117 1.82 1.12 -7.91
N ASP A 118 1.30 2.17 -8.55
CA ASP A 118 1.60 3.57 -8.25
C ASP A 118 1.51 3.89 -6.76
N GLU A 119 2.58 4.49 -6.25
CA GLU A 119 2.70 4.90 -4.88
C GLU A 119 1.91 6.20 -4.63
N GLY A 120 1.15 6.22 -3.55
CA GLY A 120 0.80 7.43 -2.86
C GLY A 120 -0.38 8.21 -3.39
N GLY A 121 -1.54 7.92 -2.83
CA GLY A 121 -2.73 8.76 -2.90
C GLY A 121 -2.76 9.85 -1.82
N ARG A 122 -3.93 10.45 -1.65
CA ARG A 122 -4.29 11.29 -0.50
C ARG A 122 -5.43 10.61 0.25
N ALA A 123 -5.36 10.71 1.58
CA ALA A 123 -6.41 10.25 2.49
C ALA A 123 -6.68 11.33 3.53
N VAL A 124 -7.81 11.25 4.21
CA VAL A 124 -8.22 12.23 5.21
C VAL A 124 -8.55 11.51 6.51
N MET A 125 -8.08 12.06 7.62
CA MET A 125 -8.48 11.69 8.97
C MET A 125 -8.85 12.97 9.72
N ASP A 126 -10.15 13.27 9.75
CA ASP A 126 -10.70 14.49 10.34
C ASP A 126 -10.70 14.43 11.87
N GLN A 127 -10.64 15.59 12.49
CA GLN A 127 -10.82 15.76 13.94
C GLN A 127 -12.18 16.40 14.17
N ARG A 128 -13.13 15.61 14.63
CA ARG A 128 -14.53 16.02 14.81
C ARG A 128 -15.15 15.38 16.04
N ASN A 129 -15.83 16.18 16.85
CA ASN A 129 -16.43 15.76 18.12
C ASN A 129 -15.41 15.12 19.07
N GLU A 130 -14.23 15.71 19.15
CA GLU A 130 -13.08 15.22 19.94
C GLU A 130 -12.72 13.77 19.60
N THR A 131 -12.84 13.38 18.33
CA THR A 131 -12.44 12.08 17.81
C THR A 131 -11.71 12.21 16.47
N PHE A 132 -10.88 11.25 16.14
CA PHE A 132 -10.35 11.08 14.78
C PHE A 132 -11.34 10.26 13.94
N VAL A 133 -11.71 10.77 12.78
CA VAL A 133 -12.68 10.14 11.86
C VAL A 133 -12.06 9.99 10.46
N PRO A 134 -11.89 8.78 9.96
CA PRO A 134 -12.21 7.50 10.59
C PRO A 134 -11.27 7.17 11.75
N HIS A 135 -11.74 6.35 12.69
CA HIS A 135 -10.89 5.83 13.77
C HIS A 135 -9.81 4.83 13.28
N LEU A 136 -10.09 4.18 12.17
CA LEU A 136 -9.19 3.21 11.51
C LEU A 136 -9.04 3.56 10.03
N LEU A 137 -7.81 3.88 9.62
CA LEU A 137 -7.46 4.20 8.24
C LEU A 137 -6.44 3.20 7.71
N ALA A 138 -6.70 2.61 6.56
CA ALA A 138 -5.76 1.72 5.86
C ALA A 138 -5.30 2.40 4.56
N ILE A 139 -3.99 2.50 4.38
CA ILE A 139 -3.36 3.22 3.26
C ILE A 139 -2.15 2.46 2.71
N MET A 140 -1.75 2.81 1.50
CA MET A 140 -0.46 2.37 0.96
C MET A 140 0.69 3.28 1.38
N THR A 141 1.90 2.74 1.36
CA THR A 141 3.14 3.56 1.44
C THR A 141 3.11 4.68 0.41
N GLY A 142 3.71 5.83 0.76
CA GLY A 142 3.70 7.00 -0.09
C GLY A 142 2.43 7.86 0.01
N THR A 143 1.37 7.40 0.67
CA THR A 143 0.14 8.17 0.86
C THR A 143 0.36 9.36 1.78
N THR A 144 -0.16 10.53 1.38
CA THR A 144 -0.25 11.71 2.23
C THR A 144 -1.60 11.73 2.92
N VAL A 145 -1.61 11.81 4.25
CA VAL A 145 -2.83 11.95 5.05
C VAL A 145 -2.98 13.39 5.49
N ASP A 146 -4.16 13.94 5.23
CA ASP A 146 -4.57 15.25 5.70
C ASP A 146 -5.35 15.10 7.00
N PHE A 147 -5.05 15.97 7.97
CA PHE A 147 -5.71 16.02 9.26
C PHE A 147 -6.41 17.37 9.43
N PRO A 148 -7.60 17.56 8.85
CA PRO A 148 -8.39 18.76 9.11
C PRO A 148 -8.87 18.78 10.57
N ASN A 149 -9.13 19.99 11.08
CA ASN A 149 -9.78 20.22 12.37
C ASN A 149 -11.16 20.83 12.13
N SER A 150 -12.19 19.98 12.16
CA SER A 150 -13.60 20.40 12.00
C SER A 150 -14.27 20.77 13.33
N ASP A 151 -13.60 20.62 14.44
CA ASP A 151 -14.07 21.06 15.76
C ASP A 151 -13.83 22.57 15.97
N LYS A 152 -14.46 23.13 16.98
CA LYS A 152 -14.29 24.53 17.38
C LYS A 152 -13.11 24.76 18.33
N PHE A 153 -12.41 23.70 18.70
CA PHE A 153 -11.31 23.69 19.66
C PHE A 153 -9.98 23.49 18.96
N TYR A 154 -8.89 23.76 19.66
CA TYR A 154 -7.57 23.38 19.23
C TYR A 154 -7.39 21.87 19.39
N HIS A 155 -6.74 21.25 18.41
CA HIS A 155 -6.27 19.88 18.47
C HIS A 155 -4.80 19.79 18.07
N ASN A 156 -4.21 18.64 18.38
CA ASN A 156 -2.90 18.24 17.93
C ASN A 156 -2.99 16.84 17.31
N VAL A 157 -2.09 16.53 16.42
CA VAL A 157 -1.93 15.16 15.89
C VAL A 157 -0.47 14.78 16.03
N PHE A 158 -0.19 13.74 16.82
CA PHE A 158 1.16 13.23 16.97
C PHE A 158 1.19 11.70 17.02
N SER A 159 2.35 11.12 16.73
CA SER A 159 2.63 9.70 16.81
C SER A 159 4.03 9.43 17.34
N LEU A 160 4.15 8.39 18.17
CA LEU A 160 5.42 7.84 18.65
C LEU A 160 5.77 6.50 17.99
N SER A 161 4.96 6.04 17.03
CA SER A 161 5.12 4.76 16.36
C SER A 161 6.38 4.71 15.50
N LYS A 162 7.08 3.57 15.49
CA LYS A 162 8.33 3.40 14.71
C LYS A 162 8.19 3.68 13.21
N PRO A 163 7.08 3.27 12.51
CA PRO A 163 6.95 3.55 11.08
C PRO A 163 6.85 5.04 10.76
N ALA A 164 6.18 5.82 11.63
CA ALA A 164 6.04 7.27 11.46
C ALA A 164 5.97 7.94 12.84
N ARG A 165 7.09 8.57 13.23
CA ARG A 165 7.14 9.42 14.42
C ARG A 165 7.04 10.87 13.98
N PHE A 166 6.03 11.59 14.47
CA PHE A 166 5.79 12.98 14.13
C PHE A 166 4.98 13.71 15.22
N ASP A 167 5.03 15.03 15.17
CA ASP A 167 4.17 15.93 15.93
C ASP A 167 3.82 17.11 15.01
N LEU A 168 2.55 17.23 14.65
CA LEU A 168 2.07 18.32 13.80
C LEU A 168 1.84 19.63 14.61
N GLY A 169 1.99 19.60 15.93
CA GLY A 169 1.70 20.71 16.81
C GLY A 169 0.20 21.03 16.87
N ARG A 170 -0.16 21.99 17.69
CA ARG A 170 -1.56 22.40 17.90
C ARG A 170 -2.03 23.35 16.81
N TYR A 171 -3.27 23.17 16.34
CA TYR A 171 -3.92 24.05 15.35
C TYR A 171 -5.42 24.19 15.60
N SER A 172 -5.95 25.35 15.21
CA SER A 172 -7.33 25.74 15.46
C SER A 172 -8.31 25.17 14.42
N ALA A 173 -9.58 25.37 14.69
CA ALA A 173 -10.70 25.06 13.78
C ALA A 173 -10.46 25.57 12.36
N GLY A 174 -10.88 24.76 11.37
CA GLY A 174 -10.79 25.08 9.95
C GLY A 174 -9.39 24.97 9.34
N HIS A 175 -8.36 24.66 10.12
CA HIS A 175 -7.01 24.39 9.60
C HIS A 175 -6.79 22.90 9.39
N SER A 176 -5.88 22.57 8.47
CA SER A 176 -5.45 21.20 8.20
C SER A 176 -3.94 21.11 8.16
N ARG A 177 -3.40 20.00 8.62
CA ARG A 177 -1.99 19.66 8.46
C ARG A 177 -1.86 18.28 7.85
N SER A 178 -0.73 18.02 7.20
CA SER A 178 -0.55 16.79 6.42
C SER A 178 0.79 16.14 6.73
N ILE A 179 0.85 14.82 6.59
CA ILE A 179 2.10 14.07 6.62
C ILE A 179 2.04 12.91 5.61
N ARG A 180 3.17 12.61 5.01
CA ARG A 180 3.34 11.46 4.11
C ARG A 180 3.84 10.25 4.89
N PHE A 181 3.29 9.06 4.58
CA PHE A 181 3.62 7.79 5.22
C PHE A 181 4.45 6.90 4.28
N ASP A 182 5.78 6.90 4.45
CA ASP A 182 6.71 6.21 3.54
C ASP A 182 7.12 4.81 4.00
N ARG A 183 6.75 4.40 5.22
CA ARG A 183 7.14 3.10 5.80
C ARG A 183 5.93 2.29 6.19
N PRO A 184 5.86 0.99 5.80
CA PRO A 184 4.76 0.13 6.19
C PRO A 184 4.76 -0.15 7.71
N GLY A 185 3.57 -0.39 8.25
CA GLY A 185 3.37 -0.76 9.65
C GLY A 185 2.19 -0.04 10.29
N ILE A 186 2.00 -0.29 11.57
CA ILE A 186 0.90 0.28 12.36
C ILE A 186 1.36 1.58 13.01
N VAL A 187 0.64 2.64 12.72
CA VAL A 187 0.86 3.97 13.29
C VAL A 187 -0.35 4.32 14.15
N ARG A 188 -0.11 4.56 15.44
CA ARG A 188 -1.11 5.05 16.36
C ARG A 188 -0.97 6.56 16.50
N VAL A 189 -2.06 7.29 16.30
CA VAL A 189 -2.12 8.74 16.41
C VAL A 189 -2.90 9.17 17.65
N PHE A 190 -2.53 10.31 18.21
CA PHE A 190 -3.07 10.84 19.45
C PHE A 190 -3.20 12.37 19.38
N CYS A 191 -4.01 12.91 20.28
CA CYS A 191 -4.06 14.35 20.61
C CYS A 191 -3.47 14.57 22.01
N ASP A 192 -2.64 15.61 22.17
CA ASP A 192 -2.03 15.95 23.46
C ASP A 192 -2.97 16.76 24.37
N ILE A 193 -4.05 17.34 23.82
CA ILE A 193 -5.04 18.14 24.55
C ILE A 193 -6.14 17.23 25.11
N HIS A 194 -6.64 16.30 24.28
CA HIS A 194 -7.76 15.41 24.62
C HIS A 194 -7.25 13.96 24.70
N SER A 195 -6.92 13.49 25.88
CA SER A 195 -6.25 12.19 26.12
C SER A 195 -7.03 10.95 25.61
N HIS A 196 -8.33 11.11 25.36
CA HIS A 196 -9.18 10.06 24.82
C HIS A 196 -9.16 9.97 23.28
N MET A 197 -8.63 11.02 22.59
CA MET A 197 -8.52 11.01 21.13
C MET A 197 -7.36 10.14 20.69
N SER A 198 -7.67 9.04 20.07
CA SER A 198 -6.68 8.17 19.41
C SER A 198 -7.29 7.48 18.20
N ALA A 199 -6.44 7.11 17.23
CA ALA A 199 -6.82 6.36 16.05
C ALA A 199 -5.64 5.54 15.53
N PHE A 200 -5.91 4.71 14.53
CA PHE A 200 -4.90 3.87 13.91
C PHE A 200 -4.82 4.14 12.40
N ILE A 201 -3.59 4.18 11.90
CA ILE A 201 -3.29 4.20 10.48
C ILE A 201 -2.44 2.98 10.17
N LEU A 202 -2.98 2.05 9.38
CA LEU A 202 -2.25 0.89 8.90
C LEU A 202 -1.69 1.20 7.52
N VAL A 203 -0.37 1.18 7.41
CA VAL A 203 0.35 1.48 6.18
C VAL A 203 0.84 0.19 5.56
N PHE A 204 0.42 -0.10 4.33
CA PHE A 204 0.76 -1.31 3.60
C PHE A 204 1.71 -1.03 2.45
N SER A 205 2.58 -1.99 2.16
CA SER A 205 3.45 -1.96 0.98
C SER A 205 2.79 -2.53 -0.29
N HIS A 206 1.53 -2.97 -0.19
CA HIS A 206 0.78 -3.62 -1.28
C HIS A 206 -0.71 -3.28 -1.19
N PRO A 207 -1.49 -3.36 -2.29
CA PRO A 207 -2.89 -2.94 -2.32
C PRO A 207 -3.88 -3.99 -1.80
N TYR A 208 -3.44 -5.19 -1.39
CA TYR A 208 -4.33 -6.28 -0.99
C TYR A 208 -4.74 -6.18 0.47
N PHE A 209 -5.56 -5.19 0.77
CA PHE A 209 -6.19 -4.99 2.07
C PHE A 209 -7.58 -4.38 1.88
N ALA A 210 -8.43 -4.52 2.87
CA ALA A 210 -9.75 -3.92 2.91
C ALA A 210 -10.11 -3.54 4.36
N VAL A 211 -10.83 -2.43 4.52
CA VAL A 211 -11.49 -2.06 5.77
C VAL A 211 -12.91 -2.62 5.74
N THR A 212 -13.36 -3.24 6.82
CA THR A 212 -14.72 -3.78 6.91
C THR A 212 -15.76 -2.65 6.91
N ASP A 213 -16.95 -2.96 6.41
CA ASP A 213 -18.13 -2.09 6.56
C ASP A 213 -18.66 -2.16 8.01
N SER A 214 -19.75 -1.43 8.29
CA SER A 214 -20.42 -1.42 9.62
C SER A 214 -21.00 -2.77 10.02
N GLN A 215 -21.18 -3.70 9.08
CA GLN A 215 -21.64 -5.05 9.34
C GLN A 215 -20.50 -6.08 9.44
N GLY A 216 -19.24 -5.61 9.41
CA GLY A 216 -18.05 -6.43 9.44
C GLY A 216 -17.70 -7.11 8.12
N ARG A 217 -18.38 -6.81 7.02
CA ARG A 217 -18.10 -7.42 5.70
C ARG A 217 -16.92 -6.75 5.04
N TYR A 218 -16.14 -7.52 4.30
CA TYR A 218 -15.00 -7.04 3.53
C TYR A 218 -14.88 -7.75 2.18
N HIS A 219 -14.15 -7.12 1.25
CA HIS A 219 -13.70 -7.73 0.01
C HIS A 219 -12.34 -7.15 -0.39
N ILE A 220 -11.45 -8.01 -0.86
CA ILE A 220 -10.15 -7.66 -1.41
C ILE A 220 -10.18 -8.07 -2.88
N ASP A 221 -10.17 -7.08 -3.77
CA ASP A 221 -10.28 -7.28 -5.20
C ASP A 221 -8.92 -7.50 -5.87
N ASN A 222 -8.96 -7.95 -7.12
CA ASN A 222 -7.81 -8.07 -8.00
C ASN A 222 -6.68 -8.96 -7.47
N VAL A 223 -6.99 -9.93 -6.62
CA VAL A 223 -6.01 -10.87 -6.07
C VAL A 223 -5.65 -11.91 -7.14
N PRO A 224 -4.37 -12.06 -7.52
CA PRO A 224 -3.97 -13.12 -8.46
C PRO A 224 -4.33 -14.50 -7.93
N PRO A 225 -4.60 -15.49 -8.81
CA PRO A 225 -4.80 -16.88 -8.37
C PRO A 225 -3.59 -17.39 -7.59
N GLY A 226 -3.84 -18.10 -6.48
CA GLY A 226 -2.77 -18.59 -5.62
C GLY A 226 -3.20 -18.92 -4.20
N ASN A 227 -2.21 -19.30 -3.38
CA ASN A 227 -2.38 -19.58 -1.95
C ASN A 227 -1.85 -18.40 -1.15
N TYR A 228 -2.67 -17.90 -0.22
CA TYR A 228 -2.33 -16.74 0.60
C TYR A 228 -2.61 -16.96 2.07
N GLY A 229 -1.81 -16.37 2.93
CA GLY A 229 -2.13 -16.12 4.33
C GLY A 229 -2.90 -14.80 4.43
N VAL A 230 -4.02 -14.79 5.13
CA VAL A 230 -4.86 -13.61 5.34
C VAL A 230 -4.99 -13.36 6.83
N ILE A 231 -4.82 -12.10 7.22
CA ILE A 231 -4.88 -11.65 8.62
C ILE A 231 -5.99 -10.61 8.75
N ALA A 232 -6.77 -10.71 9.83
CA ALA A 232 -7.69 -9.67 10.25
C ALA A 232 -7.11 -8.94 11.48
N TRP A 233 -7.27 -7.62 11.53
CA TRP A 233 -6.75 -6.77 12.59
C TRP A 233 -7.81 -5.77 13.07
N ASN A 234 -7.94 -5.59 14.39
CA ASN A 234 -8.78 -4.57 15.01
C ASN A 234 -8.16 -4.11 16.34
N GLU A 235 -8.06 -2.79 16.57
CA GLU A 235 -7.66 -2.16 17.86
C GLU A 235 -6.38 -2.75 18.51
N GLY A 236 -5.41 -3.16 17.71
CA GLY A 236 -4.16 -3.76 18.21
C GLY A 236 -4.17 -5.30 18.28
N ASN A 237 -5.30 -5.94 18.04
CA ASN A 237 -5.43 -7.40 18.03
C ASN A 237 -5.41 -7.91 16.59
N ALA A 238 -4.49 -8.81 16.29
CA ALA A 238 -4.40 -9.49 15.01
C ALA A 238 -4.84 -10.95 15.16
N SER A 239 -5.50 -11.47 14.14
CA SER A 239 -5.75 -12.93 14.05
C SER A 239 -4.44 -13.65 13.70
N GLU A 240 -4.39 -14.97 13.97
CA GLU A 240 -3.45 -15.83 13.29
C GLU A 240 -3.74 -15.81 11.77
N PRO A 241 -2.70 -15.96 10.92
CA PRO A 241 -2.89 -16.07 9.49
C PRO A 241 -3.77 -17.26 9.12
N LYS A 242 -4.81 -17.04 8.33
CA LYS A 242 -5.64 -18.10 7.76
C LYS A 242 -5.29 -18.31 6.31
N ALA A 243 -5.03 -19.57 5.93
CA ALA A 243 -4.76 -19.94 4.56
C ALA A 243 -6.03 -19.89 3.70
N VAL A 244 -5.91 -19.32 2.50
CA VAL A 244 -6.98 -19.28 1.49
C VAL A 244 -6.40 -19.54 0.11
N VAL A 245 -7.18 -20.23 -0.72
CA VAL A 245 -6.88 -20.49 -2.14
C VAL A 245 -7.75 -19.59 -2.99
N VAL A 246 -7.15 -18.70 -3.76
CA VAL A 246 -7.85 -17.85 -4.72
C VAL A 246 -7.87 -18.54 -6.07
N PRO A 247 -9.04 -18.92 -6.60
CA PRO A 247 -9.16 -19.58 -7.91
C PRO A 247 -9.01 -18.56 -9.06
N ASP A 248 -8.73 -19.05 -10.25
CA ASP A 248 -8.66 -18.23 -11.47
C ASP A 248 -10.01 -17.56 -11.76
N GLY A 249 -10.06 -16.23 -11.66
CA GLY A 249 -11.24 -15.40 -11.88
C GLY A 249 -12.40 -15.65 -10.92
N GLY A 250 -12.17 -16.36 -9.80
CA GLY A 250 -13.21 -16.73 -8.84
C GLY A 250 -13.13 -15.96 -7.52
N ALA A 251 -14.04 -16.30 -6.60
CA ALA A 251 -14.08 -15.75 -5.26
C ALA A 251 -13.69 -16.81 -4.23
N ALA A 252 -12.92 -16.39 -3.22
CA ALA A 252 -12.63 -17.17 -2.04
C ALA A 252 -13.33 -16.53 -0.82
N GLU A 253 -13.95 -17.35 0.02
CA GLU A 253 -14.67 -16.87 1.22
C GLU A 253 -13.87 -17.20 2.47
N LEU A 254 -13.73 -16.21 3.37
CA LEU A 254 -12.95 -16.36 4.58
C LEU A 254 -13.49 -15.46 5.70
N ASP A 255 -13.93 -16.06 6.80
CA ASP A 255 -14.45 -15.33 7.95
C ASP A 255 -13.46 -15.32 9.12
N PHE A 256 -13.51 -14.26 9.93
CA PHE A 256 -12.70 -14.07 11.11
C PHE A 256 -13.54 -13.79 12.35
N ALA A 257 -13.04 -14.24 13.50
CA ALA A 257 -13.54 -13.83 14.81
C ALA A 257 -12.37 -13.27 15.62
N LEU A 258 -12.45 -12.00 15.99
CA LEU A 258 -11.48 -11.29 16.83
C LEU A 258 -12.04 -11.12 18.25
N ARG A 259 -11.15 -11.19 19.25
CA ARG A 259 -11.49 -11.05 20.67
C ARG A 259 -10.88 -9.79 21.24
#